data_e50949002fc6feef35ddcc5ca33bb9dd
#
_entry.id   e50949002fc6feef35ddcc5ca33bb9dd
#
_cell.length_a   1.000
_cell.length_b   1.000
_cell.length_c   1.000
_cell.angle_alpha   90.00
_cell.angle_beta   90.00
_cell.angle_gamma   90.00
#
_symmetry.space_group_name_H-M   'P 1'
#
loop_
_entity.id
_entity.type
_entity.pdbx_description
1 polymer ?
#
loop_
_entity_poly.entity_id
_entity_poly.type
_entity_poly.pdbx_seq_one_letter_code
_entity_poly.pdbx_strand_id
1 'polypeptide(L)'
;MIYIGIDFGHGETTVSRVPGYNGSPVSQIALTNTNNAADKKIKSAVCKKNDKWSLVYNPDDYRSADLREGFKAMVKGPDNCEYRVMSPKDRESMREFAKLVFATILRYDGELKYKSFEDRNFVLGIACPSGWVNEYPNAQQEYLDFFRTECGLPVDICIKESDAAFFTKFYNQQYNVNDRVFVIDLGSSTIDFTTYSGGKCISDLCWGECLGAHLIDDLLVNAIINAGNNAANIANLNAHRQQHGLGNCDSALSLYTRDYKEGVYTRADRTNQDPVHSVRIGYDNLTVNWTGGIWDDCVRYSVTDTEFQDIVRSYMDRMRDTLQNAKIRLEQHGITPNKVLLSGGACNMPFVQAYAREIFADAEVYKDPQPECVVSNGVALYAKQYTEAWEKIEVAINALNFENYYKEADRAATLRATKELFPAVLDTIKGTRDMTCKEIYKEIAMFFLGLTPENKEYSEMLNTSINTSINAWARNNIKTILETAFQVSINEADINIVVKTDVMCYPVAFFTTVGQGGFPKIYNLMEEATGPHIFTDFDFEKERGFSDRYDIAQKCEEQLCVGDPFGIGYNPEHLNVICTDIKDQCIKEARKIFETNQLFESTFKQ
;
A
#
# COMPACT_ATOMS: atom_id res chain seq x y z
N MET A 1 16.91 0.79 -6.86
CA MET A 1 15.45 0.49 -6.91
C MET A 1 14.81 1.36 -7.98
N ILE A 2 13.79 0.90 -8.69
CA ILE A 2 13.01 1.66 -9.67
C ILE A 2 11.56 1.66 -9.18
N TYR A 3 10.86 2.77 -9.30
CA TYR A 3 9.47 2.89 -8.87
C TYR A 3 8.58 3.06 -10.09
N ILE A 4 7.58 2.20 -10.21
CA ILE A 4 6.68 2.14 -11.38
C ILE A 4 5.28 2.48 -10.91
N GLY A 5 4.62 3.38 -11.61
CA GLY A 5 3.22 3.71 -11.42
C GLY A 5 2.41 3.34 -12.65
N ILE A 6 1.36 2.57 -12.48
CA ILE A 6 0.41 2.24 -13.54
C ILE A 6 -0.94 2.87 -13.21
N ASP A 7 -1.49 3.59 -14.16
CA ASP A 7 -2.88 3.98 -14.20
C ASP A 7 -3.61 3.07 -15.21
N PHE A 8 -4.34 2.09 -14.69
CA PHE A 8 -5.23 1.26 -15.50
C PHE A 8 -6.55 1.99 -15.74
N GLY A 9 -6.55 2.98 -16.64
CA GLY A 9 -7.76 3.73 -16.97
C GLY A 9 -8.80 2.90 -17.72
N HIS A 10 -10.08 3.34 -17.70
CA HIS A 10 -11.16 2.65 -18.44
C HIS A 10 -10.96 2.73 -19.97
N GLY A 11 -10.51 3.88 -20.46
CA GLY A 11 -10.26 4.09 -21.89
C GLY A 11 -8.81 3.84 -22.28
N GLU A 12 -7.89 4.31 -21.48
CA GLU A 12 -6.45 4.27 -21.76
C GLU A 12 -5.67 3.93 -20.48
N THR A 13 -4.54 3.30 -20.67
CA THR A 13 -3.59 2.96 -19.62
C THR A 13 -2.27 3.67 -19.86
N THR A 14 -1.70 4.27 -18.81
CA THR A 14 -0.40 4.91 -18.81
C THR A 14 0.53 4.31 -17.76
N VAL A 15 1.82 4.32 -18.04
CA VAL A 15 2.85 3.80 -17.13
C VAL A 15 3.97 4.79 -17.00
N SER A 16 4.33 5.09 -15.76
CA SER A 16 5.42 6.00 -15.41
C SER A 16 6.46 5.31 -14.56
N ARG A 17 7.70 5.77 -14.64
CA ARG A 17 8.81 5.28 -13.82
C ARG A 17 9.60 6.43 -13.20
N VAL A 18 10.14 6.17 -12.01
CA VAL A 18 11.09 7.04 -11.32
C VAL A 18 12.27 6.19 -10.84
N PRO A 19 13.49 6.49 -11.26
CA PRO A 19 14.69 5.88 -10.67
C PRO A 19 14.86 6.26 -9.20
N GLY A 20 15.51 5.38 -8.41
CA GLY A 20 15.66 5.58 -6.96
C GLY A 20 16.71 6.59 -6.53
N TYR A 21 17.50 7.17 -7.45
CA TYR A 21 18.44 8.21 -7.08
C TYR A 21 17.77 9.59 -7.01
N ASN A 22 18.29 10.45 -6.14
CA ASN A 22 17.70 11.76 -5.87
C ASN A 22 17.72 12.67 -7.10
N GLY A 23 16.64 13.42 -7.29
CA GLY A 23 16.50 14.36 -8.40
C GLY A 23 16.18 13.72 -9.76
N SER A 24 15.89 12.41 -9.79
CA SER A 24 15.50 11.74 -11.03
C SER A 24 14.14 12.24 -11.50
N PRO A 25 14.03 12.66 -12.77
CA PRO A 25 12.75 13.05 -13.32
C PRO A 25 11.84 11.81 -13.51
N VAL A 26 10.54 12.05 -13.44
CA VAL A 26 9.55 11.06 -13.88
C VAL A 26 9.63 10.92 -15.40
N SER A 27 9.56 9.69 -15.88
CA SER A 27 9.48 9.39 -17.31
C SER A 27 8.39 8.35 -17.57
N GLN A 28 7.73 8.43 -18.72
CA GLN A 28 6.75 7.44 -19.13
C GLN A 28 7.46 6.25 -19.78
N ILE A 29 6.95 5.04 -19.51
CA ILE A 29 7.36 3.83 -20.22
C ILE A 29 6.51 3.73 -21.49
N ALA A 30 7.17 3.62 -22.64
CA ALA A 30 6.48 3.36 -23.89
C ALA A 30 5.90 1.94 -23.89
N LEU A 31 4.59 1.83 -24.13
CA LEU A 31 3.90 0.54 -24.19
C LEU A 31 3.77 0.00 -25.62
N THR A 32 4.25 0.73 -26.60
CA THR A 32 4.20 0.38 -28.01
C THR A 32 5.60 0.42 -28.63
N ASN A 33 5.80 -0.39 -29.67
CA ASN A 33 7.09 -0.53 -30.36
C ASN A 33 7.35 0.58 -31.40
N THR A 34 6.65 1.71 -31.32
CA THR A 34 6.84 2.81 -32.24
C THR A 34 7.76 3.83 -31.59
N ASN A 35 8.75 4.33 -32.35
CA ASN A 35 9.64 5.41 -31.90
C ASN A 35 8.92 6.77 -31.78
N ASN A 36 7.60 6.76 -31.77
CA ASN A 36 6.77 7.94 -31.68
C ASN A 36 6.56 8.33 -30.22
N ALA A 37 6.99 9.53 -29.84
CA ALA A 37 6.78 10.08 -28.50
C ALA A 37 5.29 10.23 -28.12
N ALA A 38 4.37 10.00 -29.08
CA ALA A 38 2.92 10.00 -28.87
C ALA A 38 2.39 8.73 -28.19
N ASP A 39 3.18 7.64 -28.16
CA ASP A 39 2.70 6.32 -27.73
C ASP A 39 2.97 6.02 -26.26
N LYS A 40 2.87 7.04 -25.40
CA LYS A 40 3.01 6.91 -23.92
C LYS A 40 1.78 6.30 -23.26
N LYS A 41 0.73 6.05 -24.02
CA LYS A 41 -0.54 5.49 -23.60
C LYS A 41 -0.96 4.35 -24.51
N ILE A 42 -1.72 3.42 -23.95
CA ILE A 42 -2.33 2.32 -24.70
C ILE A 42 -3.83 2.25 -24.41
N LYS A 43 -4.63 1.91 -25.42
CA LYS A 43 -6.05 1.66 -25.20
C LYS A 43 -6.25 0.52 -24.22
N SER A 44 -7.15 0.70 -23.25
CA SER A 44 -7.55 -0.36 -22.33
C SER A 44 -8.48 -1.33 -23.03
N ALA A 45 -7.90 -2.07 -23.97
CA ALA A 45 -8.58 -3.04 -24.82
C ALA A 45 -7.68 -4.25 -25.09
N VAL A 46 -8.29 -5.41 -25.26
CA VAL A 46 -7.65 -6.66 -25.65
C VAL A 46 -8.36 -7.29 -26.82
N CYS A 47 -7.61 -8.01 -27.62
CA CYS A 47 -8.16 -8.79 -28.72
C CYS A 47 -7.48 -10.15 -28.80
N LYS A 48 -8.15 -11.14 -29.42
CA LYS A 48 -7.53 -12.44 -29.71
C LYS A 48 -6.93 -12.45 -31.13
N LYS A 49 -5.65 -12.81 -31.21
CA LYS A 49 -4.91 -13.07 -32.44
C LYS A 49 -4.40 -14.50 -32.37
N ASN A 50 -4.86 -15.36 -33.32
CA ASN A 50 -4.48 -16.78 -33.31
C ASN A 50 -4.70 -17.46 -31.95
N ASP A 51 -5.89 -17.29 -31.39
CA ASP A 51 -6.33 -17.79 -30.06
C ASP A 51 -5.52 -17.30 -28.87
N LYS A 52 -4.64 -16.32 -29.06
CA LYS A 52 -3.88 -15.69 -27.97
C LYS A 52 -4.33 -14.26 -27.73
N TRP A 53 -4.43 -13.89 -26.47
CA TRP A 53 -4.70 -12.52 -26.07
C TRP A 53 -3.54 -11.58 -26.48
N SER A 54 -3.88 -10.42 -26.96
CA SER A 54 -2.98 -9.36 -27.39
C SER A 54 -3.53 -8.00 -27.01
N LEU A 55 -2.64 -7.04 -26.76
CA LEU A 55 -3.01 -5.63 -26.60
C LEU A 55 -3.46 -5.06 -27.95
N VAL A 56 -4.34 -4.07 -27.89
CA VAL A 56 -4.86 -3.35 -29.05
C VAL A 56 -3.99 -2.12 -29.29
N TYR A 57 -3.28 -2.09 -30.40
CA TYR A 57 -2.34 -1.00 -30.72
C TYR A 57 -2.84 -0.05 -31.81
N ASN A 58 -3.63 -0.55 -32.74
CA ASN A 58 -4.04 0.20 -33.94
C ASN A 58 -5.41 -0.26 -34.44
N PRO A 59 -6.03 0.48 -35.38
CA PRO A 59 -7.34 0.12 -35.93
C PRO A 59 -7.41 -1.25 -36.65
N ASP A 60 -6.28 -1.82 -37.11
CA ASP A 60 -6.28 -3.16 -37.68
C ASP A 60 -6.64 -4.23 -36.64
N ASP A 61 -6.38 -3.97 -35.36
CA ASP A 61 -6.72 -4.85 -34.24
C ASP A 61 -8.24 -4.91 -34.01
N TYR A 62 -9.01 -3.90 -34.46
CA TYR A 62 -10.47 -3.85 -34.31
C TYR A 62 -11.19 -4.91 -35.15
N ARG A 63 -10.49 -5.51 -36.11
CA ARG A 63 -10.99 -6.64 -36.91
C ARG A 63 -11.06 -7.95 -36.14
N SER A 64 -10.48 -8.00 -34.95
CA SER A 64 -10.40 -9.24 -34.17
C SER A 64 -11.77 -9.85 -33.88
N ALA A 65 -11.82 -11.16 -33.93
CA ALA A 65 -13.01 -11.94 -33.59
C ALA A 65 -13.51 -11.72 -32.17
N ASP A 66 -12.59 -11.59 -31.23
CA ASP A 66 -12.86 -11.34 -29.80
C ASP A 66 -12.13 -10.08 -29.38
N LEU A 67 -12.75 -8.95 -29.66
CA LEU A 67 -12.31 -7.62 -29.25
C LEU A 67 -13.09 -7.22 -27.99
N ARG A 68 -12.37 -6.80 -26.95
CA ARG A 68 -12.97 -6.40 -25.67
C ARG A 68 -12.36 -5.11 -25.19
N GLU A 69 -13.22 -4.22 -24.72
CA GLU A 69 -12.87 -2.94 -24.11
C GLU A 69 -13.84 -2.62 -22.96
N GLY A 70 -13.62 -1.51 -22.24
CA GLY A 70 -14.55 -1.03 -21.23
C GLY A 70 -14.73 -1.99 -20.04
N PHE A 71 -13.75 -2.82 -19.75
CA PHE A 71 -13.81 -3.87 -18.72
C PHE A 71 -13.35 -3.40 -17.34
N LYS A 72 -12.79 -2.17 -17.20
CA LYS A 72 -12.46 -1.62 -15.87
C LYS A 72 -13.75 -1.34 -15.10
N ALA A 73 -13.93 -2.03 -13.98
CA ALA A 73 -15.06 -1.90 -13.09
C ALA A 73 -14.62 -2.24 -11.66
N MET A 74 -15.46 -2.00 -10.67
CA MET A 74 -15.19 -2.42 -9.28
C MET A 74 -15.13 -3.94 -9.20
N VAL A 75 -14.18 -4.45 -8.41
CA VAL A 75 -14.06 -5.91 -8.16
C VAL A 75 -15.31 -6.43 -7.46
N LYS A 76 -15.72 -5.70 -6.42
CA LYS A 76 -16.99 -5.81 -5.72
C LYS A 76 -17.53 -4.42 -5.44
N GLY A 77 -18.77 -4.34 -4.97
CA GLY A 77 -19.38 -3.09 -4.56
C GLY A 77 -20.58 -3.35 -3.66
N PRO A 78 -21.08 -2.33 -2.97
CA PRO A 78 -22.31 -2.43 -2.22
C PRO A 78 -23.51 -2.69 -3.14
N ASP A 79 -24.57 -3.27 -2.60
CA ASP A 79 -25.85 -3.37 -3.29
C ASP A 79 -26.33 -1.96 -3.67
N ASN A 80 -26.84 -1.81 -4.90
CA ASN A 80 -27.27 -0.54 -5.49
C ASN A 80 -26.16 0.51 -5.74
N CYS A 81 -24.91 0.07 -5.91
CA CYS A 81 -23.82 0.93 -6.32
C CYS A 81 -24.06 1.46 -7.75
N GLU A 82 -23.83 2.77 -7.97
CA GLU A 82 -23.89 3.38 -9.31
C GLU A 82 -22.79 2.87 -10.24
N TYR A 83 -21.67 2.44 -9.69
CA TYR A 83 -20.56 1.87 -10.44
C TYR A 83 -20.80 0.40 -10.77
N ARG A 84 -20.42 0.03 -11.99
CA ARG A 84 -20.54 -1.34 -12.44
C ARG A 84 -19.54 -2.25 -11.74
N VAL A 85 -20.01 -3.41 -11.26
CA VAL A 85 -19.16 -4.48 -10.72
C VAL A 85 -18.67 -5.37 -11.86
N MET A 86 -17.42 -5.84 -11.79
CA MET A 86 -16.83 -6.71 -12.81
C MET A 86 -17.65 -7.98 -13.03
N SER A 87 -18.14 -8.14 -14.26
CA SER A 87 -18.67 -9.43 -14.71
C SER A 87 -17.53 -10.46 -14.86
N PRO A 88 -17.81 -11.77 -14.92
CA PRO A 88 -16.79 -12.78 -15.20
C PRO A 88 -16.01 -12.50 -16.49
N LYS A 89 -16.67 -11.93 -17.52
CA LYS A 89 -16.04 -11.54 -18.79
C LYS A 89 -15.12 -10.35 -18.62
N ASP A 90 -15.54 -9.32 -17.88
CA ASP A 90 -14.72 -8.15 -17.59
C ASP A 90 -13.50 -8.55 -16.75
N ARG A 91 -13.71 -9.41 -15.76
CA ARG A 91 -12.64 -9.92 -14.90
C ARG A 91 -11.57 -10.69 -15.68
N GLU A 92 -11.99 -11.55 -16.62
CA GLU A 92 -11.07 -12.21 -17.54
C GLU A 92 -10.30 -11.20 -18.40
N SER A 93 -11.01 -10.23 -18.99
CA SER A 93 -10.43 -9.22 -19.88
C SER A 93 -9.42 -8.35 -19.14
N MET A 94 -9.77 -7.87 -17.93
CA MET A 94 -8.88 -7.06 -17.09
C MET A 94 -7.64 -7.85 -16.64
N ARG A 95 -7.81 -9.12 -16.29
CA ARG A 95 -6.70 -10.00 -15.92
C ARG A 95 -5.70 -10.18 -17.07
N GLU A 96 -6.20 -10.50 -18.25
CA GLU A 96 -5.34 -10.71 -19.42
C GLU A 96 -4.68 -9.40 -19.87
N PHE A 97 -5.43 -8.29 -19.84
CA PHE A 97 -4.90 -6.96 -20.13
C PHE A 97 -3.75 -6.59 -19.18
N ALA A 98 -3.97 -6.72 -17.87
CA ALA A 98 -2.97 -6.38 -16.87
C ALA A 98 -1.68 -7.19 -17.02
N LYS A 99 -1.80 -8.52 -17.27
CA LYS A 99 -0.65 -9.38 -17.54
C LYS A 99 0.13 -8.95 -18.79
N LEU A 100 -0.58 -8.61 -19.86
CA LEU A 100 0.03 -8.17 -21.12
C LEU A 100 0.73 -6.81 -20.95
N VAL A 101 0.12 -5.87 -20.24
CA VAL A 101 0.75 -4.57 -19.91
C VAL A 101 2.02 -4.79 -19.10
N PHE A 102 1.95 -5.61 -18.06
CA PHE A 102 3.12 -5.89 -17.21
C PHE A 102 4.25 -6.58 -18.01
N ALA A 103 3.92 -7.58 -18.82
CA ALA A 103 4.89 -8.24 -19.69
C ALA A 103 5.52 -7.25 -20.70
N THR A 104 4.73 -6.28 -21.19
CA THR A 104 5.20 -5.23 -22.09
C THR A 104 6.16 -4.27 -21.39
N ILE A 105 5.86 -3.87 -20.15
CA ILE A 105 6.75 -3.06 -19.31
C ILE A 105 8.11 -3.76 -19.15
N LEU A 106 8.11 -5.02 -18.74
CA LEU A 106 9.35 -5.79 -18.58
C LEU A 106 10.14 -5.98 -19.88
N ARG A 107 9.45 -6.02 -21.00
CA ARG A 107 10.08 -6.18 -22.33
C ARG A 107 10.76 -4.90 -22.82
N TYR A 108 10.14 -3.74 -22.61
CA TYR A 108 10.62 -2.49 -23.18
C TYR A 108 11.50 -1.68 -22.23
N ASP A 109 11.40 -1.88 -20.91
CA ASP A 109 12.31 -1.29 -19.95
C ASP A 109 13.42 -2.29 -19.58
N GLY A 110 14.54 -2.22 -20.28
CA GLY A 110 15.68 -3.14 -20.12
C GLY A 110 16.42 -3.03 -18.79
N GLU A 111 16.08 -2.05 -17.94
CA GLU A 111 16.65 -1.89 -16.59
C GLU A 111 15.88 -2.72 -15.54
N LEU A 112 14.65 -3.12 -15.83
CA LEU A 112 13.81 -3.87 -14.91
C LEU A 112 14.25 -5.34 -14.84
N LYS A 113 14.37 -5.86 -13.63
CA LYS A 113 14.66 -7.27 -13.35
C LYS A 113 13.54 -7.86 -12.53
N TYR A 114 13.00 -8.96 -13.00
CA TYR A 114 11.94 -9.68 -12.32
C TYR A 114 12.11 -11.19 -12.53
N LYS A 115 12.42 -11.92 -11.46
CA LYS A 115 12.41 -13.38 -11.43
C LYS A 115 11.34 -13.90 -10.50
N SER A 116 11.20 -13.27 -9.34
CA SER A 116 10.15 -13.53 -8.36
C SER A 116 9.76 -12.22 -7.68
N PHE A 117 8.78 -12.28 -6.79
CA PHE A 117 8.37 -11.12 -5.98
C PHE A 117 9.53 -10.60 -5.11
N GLU A 118 10.34 -11.48 -4.56
CA GLU A 118 11.49 -11.13 -3.71
C GLU A 118 12.73 -10.71 -4.53
N ASP A 119 12.91 -11.29 -5.72
CA ASP A 119 14.07 -11.03 -6.58
C ASP A 119 13.73 -10.07 -7.72
N ARG A 120 13.43 -8.83 -7.34
CA ARG A 120 13.13 -7.72 -8.27
C ARG A 120 13.82 -6.43 -7.84
N ASN A 121 14.08 -5.57 -8.81
CA ASN A 121 14.73 -4.27 -8.56
C ASN A 121 13.76 -3.09 -8.67
N PHE A 122 12.46 -3.32 -8.51
CA PHE A 122 11.44 -2.28 -8.61
C PHE A 122 10.32 -2.45 -7.57
N VAL A 123 9.63 -1.35 -7.31
CA VAL A 123 8.37 -1.26 -6.56
C VAL A 123 7.27 -0.89 -7.55
N LEU A 124 6.15 -1.60 -7.54
CA LEU A 124 5.03 -1.41 -8.45
C LEU A 124 3.82 -0.85 -7.71
N GLY A 125 3.37 0.33 -8.14
CA GLY A 125 2.15 0.96 -7.68
C GLY A 125 1.06 0.98 -8.75
N ILE A 126 -0.20 0.97 -8.32
CA ILE A 126 -1.38 1.14 -9.17
C ILE A 126 -2.32 2.20 -8.60
N ALA A 127 -3.18 2.76 -9.43
CA ALA A 127 -4.23 3.70 -9.02
C ALA A 127 -5.61 3.06 -9.04
N CYS A 128 -6.44 3.44 -8.06
CA CYS A 128 -7.84 3.03 -7.94
C CYS A 128 -8.74 4.29 -8.03
N PRO A 129 -9.87 4.27 -8.78
CA PRO A 129 -10.79 5.40 -8.83
C PRO A 129 -11.25 5.87 -7.47
N SER A 130 -11.15 7.18 -7.23
CA SER A 130 -11.45 7.77 -5.92
C SER A 130 -12.91 7.61 -5.53
N GLY A 131 -13.83 7.74 -6.50
CA GLY A 131 -15.26 7.54 -6.29
C GLY A 131 -15.59 6.13 -5.78
N TRP A 132 -14.90 5.10 -6.25
CA TRP A 132 -15.13 3.73 -5.78
C TRP A 132 -14.83 3.55 -4.30
N VAL A 133 -13.74 4.15 -3.82
CA VAL A 133 -13.33 4.07 -2.41
C VAL A 133 -14.33 4.79 -1.50
N ASN A 134 -14.93 5.87 -1.99
CA ASN A 134 -15.92 6.64 -1.24
C ASN A 134 -17.26 5.89 -1.13
N GLU A 135 -17.68 5.22 -2.22
CA GLU A 135 -18.89 4.40 -2.23
C GLU A 135 -18.71 3.07 -1.46
N TYR A 136 -17.51 2.49 -1.55
CA TYR A 136 -17.18 1.21 -0.93
C TYR A 136 -15.76 1.23 -0.34
N PRO A 137 -15.61 1.40 0.98
CA PRO A 137 -14.30 1.57 1.62
C PRO A 137 -13.29 0.46 1.35
N ASN A 138 -13.77 -0.77 1.08
CA ASN A 138 -12.88 -1.91 0.77
C ASN A 138 -12.45 -1.95 -0.71
N ALA A 139 -12.97 -1.07 -1.57
CA ALA A 139 -12.70 -1.11 -3.01
C ALA A 139 -11.20 -1.08 -3.34
N GLN A 140 -10.43 -0.25 -2.65
CA GLN A 140 -9.00 -0.13 -2.86
C GLN A 140 -8.25 -1.42 -2.53
N GLN A 141 -8.58 -2.05 -1.40
CA GLN A 141 -7.95 -3.31 -0.99
C GLN A 141 -8.34 -4.46 -1.90
N GLU A 142 -9.62 -4.57 -2.24
CA GLU A 142 -10.09 -5.63 -3.16
C GLU A 142 -9.50 -5.48 -4.57
N TYR A 143 -9.31 -4.23 -5.03
CA TYR A 143 -8.66 -3.95 -6.29
C TYR A 143 -7.18 -4.36 -6.27
N LEU A 144 -6.46 -4.03 -5.20
CA LEU A 144 -5.09 -4.48 -4.97
C LEU A 144 -4.97 -6.00 -4.96
N ASP A 145 -5.86 -6.67 -4.22
CA ASP A 145 -5.87 -8.13 -4.10
C ASP A 145 -6.17 -8.82 -5.43
N PHE A 146 -7.06 -8.25 -6.24
CA PHE A 146 -7.34 -8.74 -7.58
C PHE A 146 -6.07 -8.74 -8.45
N PHE A 147 -5.31 -7.64 -8.46
CA PHE A 147 -4.07 -7.58 -9.24
C PHE A 147 -3.00 -8.52 -8.71
N ARG A 148 -2.88 -8.68 -7.40
CA ARG A 148 -1.92 -9.60 -6.78
C ARG A 148 -2.28 -11.06 -7.02
N THR A 149 -3.50 -11.44 -6.74
CA THR A 149 -3.90 -12.85 -6.67
C THR A 149 -4.39 -13.39 -8.02
N GLU A 150 -5.22 -12.65 -8.75
CA GLU A 150 -5.80 -13.13 -10.00
C GLU A 150 -4.96 -12.74 -11.22
N CYS A 151 -4.39 -11.53 -11.22
CA CYS A 151 -3.49 -11.12 -12.30
C CYS A 151 -2.05 -11.61 -12.10
N GLY A 152 -1.65 -11.96 -10.87
CA GLY A 152 -0.30 -12.39 -10.56
C GLY A 152 0.75 -11.28 -10.71
N LEU A 153 0.34 -10.01 -10.55
CA LEU A 153 1.24 -8.86 -10.63
C LEU A 153 1.86 -8.57 -9.26
N PRO A 154 3.16 -8.24 -9.20
CA PRO A 154 3.85 -7.92 -7.94
C PRO A 154 3.55 -6.49 -7.48
N VAL A 155 2.27 -6.15 -7.29
CA VAL A 155 1.84 -4.81 -6.89
C VAL A 155 2.11 -4.60 -5.39
N ASP A 156 2.81 -3.51 -5.05
CA ASP A 156 3.12 -3.13 -3.67
C ASP A 156 2.10 -2.17 -3.08
N ILE A 157 1.69 -1.20 -3.88
CA ILE A 157 0.95 -0.02 -3.44
C ILE A 157 -0.26 0.19 -4.34
N CYS A 158 -1.40 0.50 -3.74
CA CYS A 158 -2.57 1.01 -4.42
C CYS A 158 -2.99 2.33 -3.78
N ILE A 159 -3.18 3.37 -4.59
CA ILE A 159 -3.56 4.72 -4.12
C ILE A 159 -4.74 5.22 -4.94
N LYS A 160 -5.48 6.21 -4.42
CA LYS A 160 -6.57 6.83 -5.17
C LYS A 160 -6.02 7.68 -6.33
N GLU A 161 -6.72 7.67 -7.47
CA GLU A 161 -6.33 8.44 -8.67
C GLU A 161 -6.15 9.93 -8.35
N SER A 162 -7.09 10.53 -7.61
CA SER A 162 -7.00 11.93 -7.21
C SER A 162 -5.84 12.23 -6.25
N ASP A 163 -5.53 11.29 -5.33
CA ASP A 163 -4.39 11.45 -4.42
C ASP A 163 -3.08 11.40 -5.20
N ALA A 164 -2.97 10.52 -6.20
CA ALA A 164 -1.82 10.48 -7.10
C ALA A 164 -1.67 11.77 -7.90
N ALA A 165 -2.78 12.28 -8.45
CA ALA A 165 -2.78 13.52 -9.21
C ALA A 165 -2.33 14.72 -8.36
N PHE A 166 -2.89 14.85 -7.15
CA PHE A 166 -2.49 15.87 -6.18
C PHE A 166 -1.02 15.76 -5.82
N PHE A 167 -0.56 14.53 -5.50
CA PHE A 167 0.81 14.27 -5.08
C PHE A 167 1.84 14.68 -6.14
N THR A 168 1.54 14.47 -7.43
CA THR A 168 2.41 14.91 -8.53
C THR A 168 2.69 16.41 -8.47
N LYS A 169 1.69 17.23 -8.17
CA LYS A 169 1.79 18.68 -8.10
C LYS A 169 2.46 19.17 -6.82
N PHE A 170 2.12 18.52 -5.73
CA PHE A 170 2.74 18.78 -4.43
C PHE A 170 4.24 18.46 -4.44
N TYR A 171 4.62 17.29 -4.94
CA TYR A 171 6.02 16.87 -5.06
C TYR A 171 6.85 17.82 -5.92
N ASN A 172 6.27 18.34 -7.00
CA ASN A 172 6.90 19.31 -7.89
C ASN A 172 6.86 20.76 -7.34
N GLN A 173 6.44 20.96 -6.08
CA GLN A 173 6.34 22.26 -5.41
C GLN A 173 5.42 23.27 -6.13
N GLN A 174 4.49 22.80 -6.93
CA GLN A 174 3.47 23.64 -7.57
C GLN A 174 2.31 23.96 -6.63
N TYR A 175 2.10 23.14 -5.61
CA TYR A 175 1.16 23.32 -4.52
C TYR A 175 1.88 23.27 -3.18
N ASN A 176 1.30 23.93 -2.18
CA ASN A 176 1.82 23.96 -0.82
C ASN A 176 0.69 23.67 0.19
N VAL A 177 1.05 23.50 1.46
CA VAL A 177 0.11 23.14 2.52
C VAL A 177 -0.99 24.18 2.75
N ASN A 178 -0.77 25.44 2.38
CA ASN A 178 -1.75 26.51 2.57
C ASN A 178 -2.77 26.58 1.43
N ASP A 179 -2.53 25.85 0.33
CA ASP A 179 -3.44 25.81 -0.78
C ASP A 179 -4.69 24.98 -0.44
N ARG A 180 -5.81 25.46 -0.92
CA ARG A 180 -7.08 24.74 -0.97
C ARG A 180 -7.27 24.27 -2.40
N VAL A 181 -6.89 23.03 -2.65
CA VAL A 181 -6.84 22.47 -4.00
C VAL A 181 -8.09 21.62 -4.23
N PHE A 182 -8.78 21.91 -5.32
CA PHE A 182 -9.88 21.11 -5.82
C PHE A 182 -9.40 20.34 -7.05
N VAL A 183 -9.32 19.01 -6.95
CA VAL A 183 -8.94 18.12 -8.05
C VAL A 183 -10.19 17.67 -8.77
N ILE A 184 -10.19 17.83 -10.09
CA ILE A 184 -11.20 17.33 -11.02
C ILE A 184 -10.48 16.33 -11.91
N ASP A 185 -10.70 15.04 -11.66
CA ASP A 185 -10.14 13.97 -12.47
C ASP A 185 -11.20 13.44 -13.43
N LEU A 186 -11.06 13.78 -14.71
CA LEU A 186 -11.99 13.41 -15.75
C LEU A 186 -11.39 12.29 -16.62
N GLY A 187 -11.85 11.10 -16.34
CA GLY A 187 -11.49 9.90 -17.07
C GLY A 187 -12.45 9.55 -18.21
N SER A 188 -12.32 8.33 -18.71
CA SER A 188 -13.23 7.79 -19.72
C SER A 188 -14.58 7.37 -19.12
N SER A 189 -14.63 6.80 -17.91
CA SER A 189 -15.87 6.31 -17.28
C SER A 189 -16.47 7.27 -16.25
N THR A 190 -15.63 7.97 -15.52
CA THR A 190 -16.03 8.77 -14.36
C THR A 190 -15.45 10.18 -14.41
N ILE A 191 -16.07 11.07 -13.66
CA ILE A 191 -15.48 12.30 -13.15
C ILE A 191 -15.38 12.16 -11.64
N ASP A 192 -14.19 12.30 -11.09
CA ASP A 192 -13.91 12.20 -9.68
C ASP A 192 -13.47 13.55 -9.12
N PHE A 193 -14.02 13.90 -7.97
CA PHE A 193 -13.76 15.16 -7.26
C PHE A 193 -13.10 14.88 -5.92
N THR A 194 -12.05 15.63 -5.63
CA THR A 194 -11.35 15.52 -4.34
C THR A 194 -10.84 16.88 -3.89
N THR A 195 -11.02 17.19 -2.62
CA THR A 195 -10.63 18.49 -2.06
C THR A 195 -9.53 18.31 -1.02
N TYR A 196 -8.48 19.12 -1.14
CA TYR A 196 -7.36 19.17 -0.19
C TYR A 196 -7.31 20.54 0.47
N SER A 197 -7.08 20.54 1.79
CA SER A 197 -6.82 21.75 2.58
C SER A 197 -5.84 21.43 3.70
N GLY A 198 -4.85 22.27 3.91
CA GLY A 198 -3.80 21.97 4.87
C GLY A 198 -2.99 20.72 4.52
N GLY A 199 -2.85 20.40 3.23
CA GLY A 199 -2.19 19.18 2.76
C GLY A 199 -2.98 17.89 3.02
N LYS A 200 -4.23 17.97 3.50
CA LYS A 200 -5.08 16.82 3.81
C LYS A 200 -6.29 16.76 2.91
N CYS A 201 -6.63 15.55 2.50
CA CYS A 201 -7.90 15.27 1.85
C CYS A 201 -9.07 15.50 2.83
N ILE A 202 -10.11 16.20 2.36
CA ILE A 202 -11.36 16.38 3.10
C ILE A 202 -12.33 15.29 2.64
N SER A 203 -12.51 14.25 3.43
CA SER A 203 -13.27 13.04 3.07
C SER A 203 -14.70 13.35 2.60
N ASP A 204 -15.40 14.27 3.26
CA ASP A 204 -16.77 14.65 2.92
C ASP A 204 -16.88 15.41 1.58
N LEU A 205 -15.74 15.89 1.07
CA LEU A 205 -15.60 16.58 -0.20
C LEU A 205 -14.82 15.74 -1.23
N CYS A 206 -15.01 14.42 -1.16
CA CYS A 206 -14.53 13.45 -2.11
C CYS A 206 -15.71 12.64 -2.63
N TRP A 207 -16.00 12.71 -3.93
CA TRP A 207 -17.07 11.96 -4.58
C TRP A 207 -16.77 11.75 -6.05
N GLY A 208 -17.53 10.89 -6.71
CA GLY A 208 -17.45 10.67 -8.14
C GLY A 208 -18.83 10.59 -8.77
N GLU A 209 -18.87 10.76 -10.08
CA GLU A 209 -20.07 10.60 -10.89
C GLU A 209 -19.76 9.81 -12.16
N CYS A 210 -20.73 9.04 -12.66
CA CYS A 210 -20.63 8.31 -13.92
C CYS A 210 -20.82 9.26 -15.11
N LEU A 211 -19.92 10.24 -15.24
CA LEU A 211 -19.90 11.26 -16.30
C LEU A 211 -18.55 11.28 -17.04
N GLY A 212 -18.07 10.13 -17.44
CA GLY A 212 -16.82 10.03 -18.20
C GLY A 212 -17.00 10.33 -19.69
N ALA A 213 -15.86 10.48 -20.38
CA ALA A 213 -15.85 10.85 -21.80
C ALA A 213 -16.34 9.74 -22.75
N HIS A 214 -16.53 8.49 -22.28
CA HIS A 214 -17.13 7.42 -23.08
C HIS A 214 -18.58 7.70 -23.46
N LEU A 215 -19.31 8.51 -22.65
CA LEU A 215 -20.66 8.92 -23.00
C LEU A 215 -20.72 9.74 -24.30
N ILE A 216 -19.63 10.42 -24.67
CA ILE A 216 -19.52 11.07 -25.98
C ILE A 216 -19.39 9.99 -27.08
N ASP A 217 -18.64 8.92 -26.81
CA ASP A 217 -18.49 7.80 -27.75
C ASP A 217 -19.85 7.15 -28.00
N ASP A 218 -20.67 6.96 -26.96
CA ASP A 218 -22.05 6.45 -27.07
C ASP A 218 -22.97 7.38 -27.88
N LEU A 219 -22.88 8.70 -27.67
CA LEU A 219 -23.62 9.67 -28.47
C LEU A 219 -23.24 9.60 -29.94
N LEU A 220 -21.96 9.44 -30.24
CA LEU A 220 -21.46 9.29 -31.61
C LEU A 220 -21.87 7.95 -32.22
N VAL A 221 -21.79 6.85 -31.47
CA VAL A 221 -22.29 5.54 -31.92
C VAL A 221 -23.76 5.63 -32.29
N ASN A 222 -24.59 6.27 -31.42
CA ASN A 222 -26.00 6.46 -31.70
C ASN A 222 -26.25 7.33 -32.95
N ALA A 223 -25.48 8.41 -33.12
CA ALA A 223 -25.57 9.24 -34.31
C ALA A 223 -25.20 8.46 -35.60
N ILE A 224 -24.15 7.64 -35.55
CA ILE A 224 -23.74 6.75 -36.65
C ILE A 224 -24.85 5.75 -36.99
N ILE A 225 -25.40 5.07 -35.99
CA ILE A 225 -26.47 4.08 -36.15
C ILE A 225 -27.71 4.71 -36.80
N ASN A 226 -28.09 5.90 -36.38
CA ASN A 226 -29.29 6.58 -36.84
C ASN A 226 -29.12 7.30 -38.20
N ALA A 227 -27.92 7.36 -38.75
CA ALA A 227 -27.66 8.02 -40.02
C ALA A 227 -27.97 7.08 -41.24
N GLY A 228 -28.89 7.52 -42.11
CA GLY A 228 -29.22 6.81 -43.32
C GLY A 228 -29.63 5.35 -43.09
N ASN A 229 -28.95 4.42 -43.75
CA ASN A 229 -29.17 2.97 -43.62
C ASN A 229 -28.21 2.26 -42.65
N ASN A 230 -27.46 2.99 -41.89
CA ASN A 230 -26.39 2.41 -41.05
C ASN A 230 -26.91 1.38 -40.05
N ALA A 231 -28.09 1.58 -39.44
CA ALA A 231 -28.70 0.58 -38.55
C ALA A 231 -28.88 -0.79 -39.23
N ALA A 232 -29.43 -0.79 -40.43
CA ALA A 232 -29.61 -2.04 -41.21
C ALA A 232 -28.26 -2.62 -41.62
N ASN A 233 -27.31 -1.79 -42.02
CA ASN A 233 -25.96 -2.21 -42.42
C ASN A 233 -25.20 -2.84 -41.23
N ILE A 234 -25.29 -2.27 -40.06
CA ILE A 234 -24.67 -2.82 -38.82
C ILE A 234 -25.34 -4.14 -38.42
N ALA A 235 -26.68 -4.22 -38.50
CA ALA A 235 -27.41 -5.46 -38.25
C ALA A 235 -26.97 -6.59 -39.21
N ASN A 236 -26.86 -6.30 -40.50
CA ASN A 236 -26.38 -7.25 -41.52
C ASN A 236 -24.91 -7.66 -41.23
N LEU A 237 -24.08 -6.70 -40.89
CA LEU A 237 -22.69 -6.96 -40.52
C LEU A 237 -22.59 -7.87 -39.29
N ASN A 238 -23.38 -7.61 -38.25
CA ASN A 238 -23.40 -8.45 -37.04
C ASN A 238 -23.91 -9.88 -37.37
N ALA A 239 -24.94 -10.00 -38.19
CA ALA A 239 -25.43 -11.30 -38.64
C ALA A 239 -24.35 -12.09 -39.41
N HIS A 240 -23.65 -11.41 -40.32
CA HIS A 240 -22.52 -12.00 -41.07
C HIS A 240 -21.39 -12.43 -40.13
N ARG A 241 -20.99 -11.58 -39.18
CA ARG A 241 -19.97 -11.91 -38.15
C ARG A 241 -20.38 -13.14 -37.32
N GLN A 242 -21.63 -13.20 -36.87
CA GLN A 242 -22.15 -14.32 -36.10
C GLN A 242 -22.13 -15.65 -36.90
N GLN A 243 -22.45 -15.63 -38.19
CA GLN A 243 -22.35 -16.81 -39.07
C GLN A 243 -20.92 -17.37 -39.16
N HIS A 244 -19.92 -16.50 -38.95
CA HIS A 244 -18.50 -16.87 -38.94
C HIS A 244 -17.93 -17.07 -37.55
N GLY A 245 -18.76 -17.17 -36.52
CA GLY A 245 -18.32 -17.36 -35.11
C GLY A 245 -17.63 -16.16 -34.50
N LEU A 246 -17.83 -14.97 -35.06
CA LEU A 246 -17.23 -13.71 -34.57
C LEU A 246 -18.21 -12.98 -33.66
N GLY A 247 -17.69 -12.20 -32.70
CA GLY A 247 -18.48 -11.30 -31.88
C GLY A 247 -19.12 -10.17 -32.70
N ASN A 248 -20.10 -9.43 -32.09
CA ASN A 248 -20.66 -8.24 -32.73
C ASN A 248 -19.61 -7.13 -32.90
N CYS A 249 -19.94 -6.06 -33.60
CA CYS A 249 -19.02 -4.97 -33.89
C CYS A 249 -19.06 -3.82 -32.85
N ASP A 250 -19.77 -3.97 -31.74
CA ASP A 250 -20.00 -2.86 -30.81
C ASP A 250 -18.68 -2.31 -30.24
N SER A 251 -17.78 -3.18 -29.76
CA SER A 251 -16.46 -2.72 -29.28
C SER A 251 -15.62 -2.05 -30.36
N ALA A 252 -15.73 -2.51 -31.61
CA ALA A 252 -15.05 -1.86 -32.74
C ALA A 252 -15.63 -0.47 -33.00
N LEU A 253 -16.96 -0.33 -33.02
CA LEU A 253 -17.64 0.96 -33.20
C LEU A 253 -17.24 1.93 -32.08
N SER A 254 -17.23 1.50 -30.83
CA SER A 254 -16.81 2.30 -29.69
C SER A 254 -15.36 2.78 -29.81
N LEU A 255 -14.44 1.91 -30.23
CA LEU A 255 -13.04 2.31 -30.43
C LEU A 255 -12.85 3.26 -31.61
N TYR A 256 -13.59 3.07 -32.71
CA TYR A 256 -13.58 3.99 -33.84
C TYR A 256 -14.13 5.37 -33.48
N THR A 257 -15.23 5.44 -32.71
CA THR A 257 -15.78 6.71 -32.25
C THR A 257 -14.87 7.42 -31.27
N ARG A 258 -14.16 6.67 -30.44
CA ARG A 258 -13.12 7.22 -29.57
C ARG A 258 -12.00 7.85 -30.38
N ASP A 259 -11.42 7.12 -31.35
CA ASP A 259 -10.38 7.66 -32.22
C ASP A 259 -10.85 8.90 -32.97
N TYR A 260 -12.10 8.90 -33.42
CA TYR A 260 -12.72 10.03 -34.07
C TYR A 260 -12.82 11.25 -33.13
N LYS A 261 -13.39 11.07 -31.93
CA LYS A 261 -13.48 12.11 -30.89
C LYS A 261 -12.10 12.69 -30.54
N GLU A 262 -11.13 11.82 -30.30
CA GLU A 262 -9.77 12.26 -29.99
C GLU A 262 -9.16 13.06 -31.15
N GLY A 263 -9.36 12.59 -32.38
CA GLY A 263 -8.94 13.30 -33.59
C GLY A 263 -9.55 14.70 -33.70
N VAL A 264 -10.83 14.87 -33.33
CA VAL A 264 -11.50 16.19 -33.32
C VAL A 264 -10.88 17.12 -32.28
N TYR A 265 -10.64 16.64 -31.06
CA TYR A 265 -10.18 17.47 -29.96
C TYR A 265 -8.66 17.72 -29.95
N THR A 266 -7.86 16.85 -30.56
CA THR A 266 -6.38 16.98 -30.59
C THR A 266 -5.85 17.66 -31.85
N ARG A 267 -6.71 17.98 -32.82
CA ARG A 267 -6.30 18.57 -34.10
C ARG A 267 -5.62 19.92 -33.87
N ALA A 268 -4.38 20.02 -34.29
CA ALA A 268 -3.58 21.25 -34.22
C ALA A 268 -3.96 22.25 -35.32
N ASP A 269 -4.45 21.79 -36.47
CA ASP A 269 -4.80 22.64 -37.61
C ASP A 269 -6.26 23.08 -37.53
N ARG A 270 -6.46 24.35 -37.16
CA ARG A 270 -7.77 25.04 -37.14
C ARG A 270 -7.91 26.08 -38.25
N THR A 271 -7.18 25.92 -39.34
CA THR A 271 -7.24 26.86 -40.47
C THR A 271 -8.55 26.77 -41.23
N ASN A 272 -9.21 25.60 -41.16
CA ASN A 272 -10.57 25.41 -41.73
C ASN A 272 -11.61 25.70 -40.63
N GLN A 273 -12.54 26.60 -40.92
CA GLN A 273 -13.55 27.05 -39.92
C GLN A 273 -14.55 25.97 -39.51
N ASP A 274 -14.80 24.98 -40.36
CA ASP A 274 -15.72 23.86 -40.10
C ASP A 274 -15.28 22.59 -40.83
N PRO A 275 -14.19 21.93 -40.36
CA PRO A 275 -13.67 20.77 -41.02
C PRO A 275 -14.64 19.58 -40.97
N VAL A 276 -14.69 18.80 -42.05
CA VAL A 276 -15.51 17.58 -42.12
C VAL A 276 -14.70 16.39 -41.62
N HIS A 277 -15.25 15.65 -40.67
CA HIS A 277 -14.70 14.39 -40.17
C HIS A 277 -15.52 13.22 -40.75
N SER A 278 -14.83 12.14 -41.08
CA SER A 278 -15.49 10.98 -41.67
C SER A 278 -15.07 9.68 -41.00
N VAL A 279 -16.04 8.87 -40.62
CA VAL A 279 -15.86 7.48 -40.20
C VAL A 279 -16.35 6.58 -41.33
N ARG A 280 -15.50 5.64 -41.78
CA ARG A 280 -15.83 4.62 -42.77
C ARG A 280 -15.48 3.27 -42.20
N ILE A 281 -16.48 2.41 -42.12
CA ILE A 281 -16.33 1.05 -41.61
C ILE A 281 -16.81 0.10 -42.68
N GLY A 282 -15.89 -0.64 -43.26
CA GLY A 282 -16.17 -1.66 -44.26
C GLY A 282 -16.20 -3.05 -43.66
N TYR A 283 -16.62 -4.02 -44.47
CA TYR A 283 -16.63 -5.42 -44.04
C TYR A 283 -15.24 -5.94 -43.66
N ASP A 284 -14.22 -5.51 -44.38
CA ASP A 284 -12.82 -5.88 -44.14
C ASP A 284 -12.25 -5.30 -42.83
N ASN A 285 -12.80 -4.22 -42.34
CA ASN A 285 -12.42 -3.63 -41.05
C ASN A 285 -13.06 -4.35 -39.84
N LEU A 286 -14.11 -5.12 -40.07
CA LEU A 286 -14.90 -5.79 -39.03
C LEU A 286 -15.01 -7.30 -39.21
N THR A 287 -14.47 -7.87 -40.28
CA THR A 287 -14.45 -9.31 -40.56
C THR A 287 -13.04 -9.82 -40.86
N VAL A 288 -12.74 -11.05 -40.43
CA VAL A 288 -11.39 -11.62 -40.44
C VAL A 288 -10.98 -12.19 -41.80
N ASN A 289 -11.93 -12.51 -42.71
CA ASN A 289 -11.65 -13.16 -43.97
C ASN A 289 -12.45 -12.54 -45.11
N TRP A 290 -11.91 -11.49 -45.71
CA TRP A 290 -12.39 -10.96 -46.97
C TRP A 290 -11.51 -11.48 -48.13
N THR A 291 -12.06 -12.31 -48.94
CA THR A 291 -11.42 -12.72 -50.18
C THR A 291 -12.13 -12.06 -51.35
N GLY A 292 -11.60 -10.96 -51.81
CA GLY A 292 -11.86 -10.47 -53.15
C GLY A 292 -12.73 -9.25 -53.32
N GLY A 293 -12.16 -8.23 -53.77
CA GLY A 293 -12.67 -7.25 -54.69
C GLY A 293 -13.41 -6.10 -54.10
N ILE A 294 -13.51 -5.02 -54.37
CA ILE A 294 -14.27 -3.77 -54.17
C ILE A 294 -14.68 -3.52 -52.70
N TRP A 295 -14.09 -2.52 -52.13
CA TRP A 295 -14.39 -1.93 -50.82
C TRP A 295 -15.85 -1.42 -50.78
N ASP A 296 -16.77 -2.21 -50.29
CA ASP A 296 -18.08 -1.72 -49.91
C ASP A 296 -18.05 -1.24 -48.46
N ASP A 297 -17.85 0.08 -48.29
CA ASP A 297 -18.06 0.73 -46.97
C ASP A 297 -19.51 0.47 -46.54
N CYS A 298 -19.71 -0.43 -45.59
CA CYS A 298 -21.07 -0.75 -45.15
C CYS A 298 -21.62 0.31 -44.19
N VAL A 299 -20.76 1.02 -43.46
CA VAL A 299 -21.13 2.11 -42.55
C VAL A 299 -20.34 3.36 -42.94
N ARG A 300 -21.07 4.42 -43.24
CA ARG A 300 -20.50 5.73 -43.58
C ARG A 300 -21.12 6.79 -42.68
N TYR A 301 -20.28 7.61 -42.07
CA TYR A 301 -20.72 8.74 -41.27
C TYR A 301 -19.74 9.90 -41.45
N SER A 302 -20.27 11.08 -41.70
CA SER A 302 -19.48 12.30 -41.82
C SER A 302 -20.20 13.44 -41.13
N VAL A 303 -19.50 14.22 -40.34
CA VAL A 303 -20.01 15.41 -39.68
C VAL A 303 -18.98 16.53 -39.76
N THR A 304 -19.45 17.75 -39.73
CA THR A 304 -18.65 18.94 -39.48
C THR A 304 -18.37 19.12 -37.98
N ASP A 305 -17.42 19.97 -37.63
CA ASP A 305 -17.18 20.32 -36.23
C ASP A 305 -18.45 20.89 -35.56
N THR A 306 -19.25 21.70 -36.27
CA THR A 306 -20.51 22.25 -35.77
C THR A 306 -21.52 21.14 -35.45
N GLU A 307 -21.73 20.21 -36.38
CA GLU A 307 -22.64 19.08 -36.17
C GLU A 307 -22.12 18.17 -35.03
N PHE A 308 -20.80 17.97 -34.92
CA PHE A 308 -20.22 17.24 -33.81
C PHE A 308 -20.54 17.91 -32.46
N GLN A 309 -20.38 19.23 -32.35
CA GLN A 309 -20.74 19.98 -31.13
C GLN A 309 -22.22 19.85 -30.79
N ASP A 310 -23.10 19.81 -31.79
CA ASP A 310 -24.54 19.60 -31.57
C ASP A 310 -24.85 18.21 -31.03
N ILE A 311 -24.16 17.16 -31.54
CA ILE A 311 -24.29 15.77 -31.04
C ILE A 311 -23.88 15.68 -29.59
N VAL A 312 -22.77 16.32 -29.19
CA VAL A 312 -22.22 16.22 -27.84
C VAL A 312 -22.78 17.28 -26.88
N ARG A 313 -23.69 18.16 -27.34
CA ARG A 313 -24.24 19.26 -26.56
C ARG A 313 -24.82 18.82 -25.22
N SER A 314 -25.60 17.76 -25.21
CA SER A 314 -26.21 17.23 -23.98
C SER A 314 -25.17 16.79 -22.92
N TYR A 315 -24.04 16.24 -23.36
CA TYR A 315 -22.92 15.92 -22.50
C TYR A 315 -22.24 17.20 -21.95
N MET A 316 -22.06 18.20 -22.84
CA MET A 316 -21.44 19.47 -22.45
C MET A 316 -22.30 20.21 -21.41
N ASP A 317 -23.62 20.27 -21.60
CA ASP A 317 -24.55 20.87 -20.66
C ASP A 317 -24.51 20.14 -19.31
N ARG A 318 -24.59 18.83 -19.33
CA ARG A 318 -24.47 18.01 -18.11
C ARG A 318 -23.13 18.21 -17.40
N MET A 319 -22.03 18.32 -18.14
CA MET A 319 -20.70 18.61 -17.57
C MET A 319 -20.68 19.97 -16.86
N ARG A 320 -21.26 20.99 -17.47
CA ARG A 320 -21.35 22.32 -16.88
C ARG A 320 -22.17 22.30 -15.59
N ASP A 321 -23.32 21.63 -15.60
CA ASP A 321 -24.19 21.49 -14.43
C ASP A 321 -23.48 20.75 -13.30
N THR A 322 -22.77 19.67 -13.61
CA THR A 322 -21.98 18.91 -12.64
C THR A 322 -20.89 19.76 -11.99
N LEU A 323 -20.14 20.54 -12.76
CA LEU A 323 -19.12 21.46 -12.21
C LEU A 323 -19.76 22.60 -11.37
N GLN A 324 -20.93 23.12 -11.77
CA GLN A 324 -21.67 24.10 -10.99
C GLN A 324 -22.17 23.53 -9.66
N ASN A 325 -22.68 22.31 -9.66
CA ASN A 325 -23.11 21.59 -8.46
C ASN A 325 -21.90 21.30 -7.54
N ALA A 326 -20.76 20.96 -8.10
CA ALA A 326 -19.52 20.77 -7.34
C ALA A 326 -19.13 22.07 -6.60
N LYS A 327 -19.18 23.23 -7.28
CA LYS A 327 -18.93 24.52 -6.62
C LYS A 327 -19.89 24.79 -5.47
N ILE A 328 -21.20 24.60 -5.70
CA ILE A 328 -22.22 24.77 -4.66
C ILE A 328 -21.94 23.86 -3.46
N ARG A 329 -21.56 22.59 -3.69
CA ARG A 329 -21.22 21.67 -2.62
C ARG A 329 -20.01 22.15 -1.81
N LEU A 330 -18.96 22.65 -2.45
CA LEU A 330 -17.81 23.24 -1.77
C LEU A 330 -18.21 24.45 -0.90
N GLU A 331 -19.00 25.36 -1.45
CA GLU A 331 -19.50 26.56 -0.75
C GLU A 331 -20.35 26.20 0.48
N GLN A 332 -21.20 25.18 0.38
CA GLN A 332 -22.00 24.66 1.51
C GLN A 332 -21.13 24.16 2.67
N HIS A 333 -19.91 23.69 2.39
CA HIS A 333 -18.93 23.28 3.40
C HIS A 333 -17.95 24.39 3.78
N GLY A 334 -18.17 25.62 3.34
CA GLY A 334 -17.32 26.77 3.65
C GLY A 334 -15.95 26.73 2.97
N ILE A 335 -15.81 25.94 1.91
CA ILE A 335 -14.56 25.80 1.17
C ILE A 335 -14.62 26.60 -0.13
N THR A 336 -13.68 27.53 -0.28
CA THR A 336 -13.42 28.21 -1.55
C THR A 336 -12.01 27.79 -2.02
N PRO A 337 -11.89 26.99 -3.07
CA PRO A 337 -10.58 26.59 -3.58
C PRO A 337 -9.85 27.82 -4.14
N ASN A 338 -8.54 27.90 -3.89
CA ASN A 338 -7.69 28.88 -4.57
C ASN A 338 -6.94 28.24 -5.76
N LYS A 339 -6.97 26.91 -5.86
CA LYS A 339 -6.43 26.16 -7.00
C LYS A 339 -7.39 25.06 -7.44
N VAL A 340 -7.53 24.88 -8.76
CA VAL A 340 -8.27 23.79 -9.38
C VAL A 340 -7.34 23.03 -10.30
N LEU A 341 -7.16 21.75 -10.04
CA LEU A 341 -6.36 20.83 -10.88
C LEU A 341 -7.29 20.03 -11.80
N LEU A 342 -7.05 20.12 -13.10
CA LEU A 342 -7.66 19.28 -14.10
C LEU A 342 -6.72 18.11 -14.45
N SER A 343 -7.15 16.90 -14.16
CA SER A 343 -6.46 15.62 -14.38
C SER A 343 -7.31 14.69 -15.24
N GLY A 344 -6.71 13.66 -15.80
CA GLY A 344 -7.36 12.71 -16.70
C GLY A 344 -7.39 13.15 -18.16
N GLY A 345 -7.28 12.19 -19.07
CA GLY A 345 -7.14 12.43 -20.52
C GLY A 345 -8.28 13.24 -21.14
N ALA A 346 -9.49 13.11 -20.58
CA ALA A 346 -10.66 13.83 -21.06
C ALA A 346 -10.64 15.35 -20.75
N CYS A 347 -9.78 15.81 -19.83
CA CYS A 347 -9.53 17.23 -19.61
C CYS A 347 -8.86 17.92 -20.82
N ASN A 348 -8.41 17.17 -21.83
CA ASN A 348 -7.95 17.72 -23.10
C ASN A 348 -9.10 18.33 -23.94
N MET A 349 -10.36 18.01 -23.63
CA MET A 349 -11.51 18.64 -24.28
C MET A 349 -11.58 20.13 -23.92
N PRO A 350 -11.57 21.05 -24.91
CA PRO A 350 -11.44 22.50 -24.66
C PRO A 350 -12.52 23.08 -23.77
N PHE A 351 -13.76 22.58 -23.86
CA PHE A 351 -14.89 23.08 -23.06
C PHE A 351 -14.75 22.76 -21.57
N VAL A 352 -14.08 21.67 -21.20
CA VAL A 352 -13.87 21.31 -19.78
C VAL A 352 -13.05 22.39 -19.07
N GLN A 353 -11.94 22.81 -19.68
CA GLN A 353 -11.12 23.88 -19.14
C GLN A 353 -11.84 25.24 -19.14
N ALA A 354 -12.64 25.51 -20.20
CA ALA A 354 -13.41 26.74 -20.29
C ALA A 354 -14.45 26.82 -19.15
N TYR A 355 -15.22 25.76 -18.93
CA TYR A 355 -16.21 25.69 -17.85
C TYR A 355 -15.57 25.77 -16.46
N ALA A 356 -14.46 25.05 -16.23
CA ALA A 356 -13.76 25.15 -14.97
C ALA A 356 -13.29 26.57 -14.66
N ARG A 357 -12.74 27.30 -15.64
CA ARG A 357 -12.32 28.70 -15.48
C ARG A 357 -13.49 29.65 -15.25
N GLU A 358 -14.62 29.43 -15.93
CA GLU A 358 -15.82 30.23 -15.75
C GLU A 358 -16.43 30.04 -14.35
N ILE A 359 -16.56 28.77 -13.92
CA ILE A 359 -17.26 28.41 -12.69
C ILE A 359 -16.39 28.71 -11.46
N PHE A 360 -15.09 28.41 -11.52
CA PHE A 360 -14.12 28.66 -10.45
C PHE A 360 -13.27 29.91 -10.75
N ALA A 361 -13.89 31.01 -11.10
CA ALA A 361 -13.21 32.22 -11.54
C ALA A 361 -12.23 32.82 -10.53
N ASP A 362 -12.43 32.55 -9.24
CA ASP A 362 -11.57 33.02 -8.14
C ASP A 362 -10.37 32.08 -7.88
N ALA A 363 -10.28 30.96 -8.58
CA ALA A 363 -9.22 29.98 -8.44
C ALA A 363 -8.28 29.97 -9.64
N GLU A 364 -7.01 29.64 -9.38
CA GLU A 364 -6.08 29.31 -10.45
C GLU A 364 -6.41 27.92 -11.02
N VAL A 365 -6.98 27.89 -12.23
CA VAL A 365 -7.31 26.63 -12.91
C VAL A 365 -6.12 26.16 -13.73
N TYR A 366 -5.53 25.08 -13.29
CA TYR A 366 -4.37 24.46 -13.92
C TYR A 366 -4.74 23.14 -14.59
N LYS A 367 -4.36 23.00 -15.85
CA LYS A 367 -4.39 21.71 -16.57
C LYS A 367 -2.97 21.24 -16.84
N ASP A 368 -2.65 19.99 -16.50
CA ASP A 368 -1.35 19.43 -16.82
C ASP A 368 -1.14 19.42 -18.35
N PRO A 369 0.07 19.65 -18.83
CA PRO A 369 0.39 19.46 -20.25
C PRO A 369 0.12 18.04 -20.76
N GLN A 370 0.20 17.03 -19.89
CA GLN A 370 -0.09 15.62 -20.17
C GLN A 370 -1.06 15.08 -19.09
N PRO A 371 -2.32 15.52 -19.09
CA PRO A 371 -3.23 15.22 -18.00
C PRO A 371 -3.54 13.72 -17.89
N GLU A 372 -3.36 12.97 -18.97
CA GLU A 372 -3.48 11.51 -19.01
C GLU A 372 -2.37 10.77 -18.25
N CYS A 373 -1.22 11.40 -18.03
CA CYS A 373 -0.08 10.79 -17.34
C CYS A 373 0.03 11.22 -15.87
N VAL A 374 -0.76 12.19 -15.41
CA VAL A 374 -0.63 12.77 -14.07
C VAL A 374 -0.79 11.72 -12.98
N VAL A 375 -1.77 10.83 -13.13
CA VAL A 375 -2.05 9.76 -12.17
C VAL A 375 -0.89 8.77 -12.11
N SER A 376 -0.45 8.23 -13.25
CA SER A 376 0.68 7.27 -13.25
C SER A 376 1.99 7.89 -12.74
N ASN A 377 2.23 9.18 -13.05
CA ASN A 377 3.36 9.92 -12.49
C ASN A 377 3.27 10.00 -10.95
N GLY A 378 2.10 10.34 -10.44
CA GLY A 378 1.87 10.45 -9.00
C GLY A 378 2.00 9.12 -8.28
N VAL A 379 1.51 8.04 -8.86
CA VAL A 379 1.68 6.68 -8.32
C VAL A 379 3.17 6.32 -8.20
N ALA A 380 3.97 6.57 -9.24
CA ALA A 380 5.40 6.27 -9.21
C ALA A 380 6.16 7.12 -8.17
N LEU A 381 5.86 8.41 -8.09
CA LEU A 381 6.43 9.32 -7.10
C LEU A 381 6.02 8.96 -5.67
N TYR A 382 4.74 8.64 -5.48
CA TYR A 382 4.22 8.20 -4.19
C TYR A 382 4.89 6.90 -3.74
N ALA A 383 5.01 5.91 -4.64
CA ALA A 383 5.68 4.65 -4.35
C ALA A 383 7.14 4.86 -3.89
N LYS A 384 7.86 5.80 -4.53
CA LYS A 384 9.22 6.17 -4.13
C LYS A 384 9.24 6.75 -2.72
N GLN A 385 8.47 7.80 -2.46
CA GLN A 385 8.49 8.51 -1.19
C GLN A 385 7.98 7.63 -0.03
N TYR A 386 6.94 6.85 -0.28
CA TYR A 386 6.39 5.89 0.68
C TYR A 386 7.43 4.84 1.08
N THR A 387 8.13 4.26 0.11
CA THR A 387 9.17 3.26 0.36
C THR A 387 10.36 3.87 1.10
N GLU A 388 10.84 5.04 0.66
CA GLU A 388 11.95 5.74 1.32
C GLU A 388 11.60 6.17 2.76
N ALA A 389 10.36 6.55 3.01
CA ALA A 389 9.89 6.88 4.36
C ALA A 389 9.85 5.61 5.24
N TRP A 390 9.35 4.51 4.70
CA TRP A 390 9.35 3.23 5.42
C TRP A 390 10.76 2.72 5.71
N GLU A 391 11.67 2.77 4.74
CA GLU A 391 13.08 2.37 4.93
C GLU A 391 13.75 3.14 6.07
N LYS A 392 13.47 4.44 6.22
CA LYS A 392 13.99 5.25 7.34
C LYS A 392 13.46 4.77 8.69
N ILE A 393 12.18 4.41 8.77
CA ILE A 393 11.57 3.87 10.00
C ILE A 393 12.20 2.52 10.33
N GLU A 394 12.31 1.64 9.36
CA GLU A 394 12.89 0.31 9.55
C GLU A 394 14.35 0.39 9.98
N VAL A 395 15.14 1.28 9.38
CA VAL A 395 16.52 1.57 9.81
C VAL A 395 16.56 2.07 11.24
N ALA A 396 15.67 2.98 11.63
CA ALA A 396 15.60 3.49 12.99
C ALA A 396 15.22 2.40 14.01
N ILE A 397 14.27 1.51 13.68
CA ILE A 397 13.92 0.36 14.51
C ILE A 397 15.09 -0.61 14.62
N ASN A 398 15.76 -0.92 13.50
CA ASN A 398 16.92 -1.82 13.48
C ASN A 398 18.12 -1.28 14.28
N ALA A 399 18.21 0.04 14.46
CA ALA A 399 19.25 0.69 15.26
C ALA A 399 19.00 0.61 16.77
N LEU A 400 17.80 0.18 17.21
CA LEU A 400 17.51 0.00 18.63
C LEU A 400 18.31 -1.16 19.21
N ASN A 401 18.86 -0.96 20.40
CA ASN A 401 19.64 -1.98 21.09
C ASN A 401 18.72 -2.88 21.94
N PHE A 402 18.03 -3.80 21.27
CA PHE A 402 17.09 -4.75 21.91
C PHE A 402 17.78 -5.62 22.96
N GLU A 403 18.99 -6.07 22.67
CA GLU A 403 19.75 -6.95 23.57
C GLU A 403 20.07 -6.27 24.90
N ASN A 404 20.59 -5.06 24.83
CA ASN A 404 20.94 -4.30 26.06
C ASN A 404 19.71 -4.01 26.91
N TYR A 405 18.63 -3.58 26.25
CA TYR A 405 17.40 -3.28 26.99
C TYR A 405 16.76 -4.54 27.59
N TYR A 406 16.75 -5.65 26.87
CA TYR A 406 16.27 -6.92 27.42
C TYR A 406 17.07 -7.33 28.66
N LYS A 407 18.39 -7.26 28.61
CA LYS A 407 19.28 -7.55 29.76
C LYS A 407 19.00 -6.64 30.97
N GLU A 408 18.77 -5.36 30.72
CA GLU A 408 18.43 -4.41 31.78
C GLU A 408 17.05 -4.70 32.41
N ALA A 409 16.04 -4.99 31.58
CA ALA A 409 14.69 -5.35 32.03
C ALA A 409 14.69 -6.66 32.84
N ASP A 410 15.39 -7.66 32.37
CA ASP A 410 15.54 -8.94 33.05
C ASP A 410 16.26 -8.77 34.39
N ARG A 411 17.38 -8.03 34.40
CA ARG A 411 18.11 -7.74 35.64
C ARG A 411 17.23 -7.00 36.67
N ALA A 412 16.47 -6.00 36.22
CA ALA A 412 15.59 -5.25 37.12
C ALA A 412 14.44 -6.13 37.65
N ALA A 413 13.87 -6.99 36.81
CA ALA A 413 12.83 -7.92 37.21
C ALA A 413 13.34 -8.99 38.18
N THR A 414 14.52 -9.55 37.90
CA THR A 414 15.18 -10.51 38.80
C THR A 414 15.46 -9.92 40.18
N LEU A 415 16.01 -8.72 40.20
CA LEU A 415 16.29 -8.03 41.49
C LEU A 415 15.00 -7.77 42.28
N ARG A 416 13.94 -7.34 41.59
CA ARG A 416 12.64 -7.08 42.22
C ARG A 416 12.02 -8.36 42.77
N ALA A 417 11.92 -9.40 41.97
CA ALA A 417 11.33 -10.68 42.36
C ALA A 417 12.11 -11.33 43.52
N THR A 418 13.44 -11.25 43.48
CA THR A 418 14.29 -11.73 44.59
C THR A 418 14.02 -10.98 45.87
N LYS A 419 13.95 -9.66 45.82
CA LYS A 419 13.64 -8.84 47.04
C LYS A 419 12.28 -9.15 47.64
N GLU A 420 11.30 -9.48 46.80
CA GLU A 420 9.91 -9.68 47.23
C GLU A 420 9.67 -11.10 47.75
N LEU A 421 10.24 -12.11 47.13
CA LEU A 421 9.91 -13.52 47.39
C LEU A 421 10.99 -14.28 48.18
N PHE A 422 12.26 -13.91 48.05
CA PHE A 422 13.35 -14.64 48.70
C PHE A 422 13.32 -14.58 50.25
N PRO A 423 12.81 -13.52 50.91
CA PRO A 423 12.65 -13.49 52.37
C PRO A 423 11.88 -14.69 52.94
N ALA A 424 10.86 -15.20 52.21
CA ALA A 424 10.10 -16.37 52.65
C ALA A 424 10.95 -17.64 52.68
N VAL A 425 11.88 -17.78 51.74
CA VAL A 425 12.85 -18.90 51.69
C VAL A 425 13.84 -18.77 52.88
N LEU A 426 14.31 -17.56 53.13
CA LEU A 426 15.17 -17.28 54.29
C LEU A 426 14.50 -17.58 55.64
N ASP A 427 13.22 -17.26 55.76
CA ASP A 427 12.45 -17.55 56.98
C ASP A 427 12.30 -19.06 57.19
N THR A 428 12.11 -19.81 56.11
CA THR A 428 12.11 -21.30 56.14
C THR A 428 13.43 -21.84 56.59
N ILE A 429 14.54 -21.33 56.05
CA ILE A 429 15.89 -21.71 56.42
C ILE A 429 16.16 -21.36 57.91
N LYS A 430 15.78 -20.18 58.38
CA LYS A 430 15.93 -19.71 59.76
C LYS A 430 15.07 -20.52 60.74
N GLY A 431 13.86 -20.92 60.32
CA GLY A 431 12.90 -21.64 61.18
C GLY A 431 13.17 -23.14 61.34
N THR A 432 13.92 -23.72 60.43
CA THR A 432 14.18 -25.19 60.42
C THR A 432 15.38 -25.53 61.28
N ARG A 433 15.17 -26.20 62.42
CA ARG A 433 16.27 -26.71 63.23
C ARG A 433 16.92 -27.89 62.53
N ASP A 434 18.23 -27.98 62.58
CA ASP A 434 19.03 -29.11 62.04
C ASP A 434 19.15 -29.22 60.51
N MET A 435 19.02 -28.12 59.78
CA MET A 435 19.39 -28.11 58.36
C MET A 435 20.90 -28.22 58.17
N THR A 436 21.29 -29.11 57.26
CA THR A 436 22.68 -29.19 56.78
C THR A 436 22.97 -28.09 55.77
N CYS A 437 24.22 -27.76 55.53
CA CYS A 437 24.60 -26.79 54.49
C CYS A 437 24.08 -27.22 53.10
N LYS A 438 24.07 -28.53 52.82
CA LYS A 438 23.51 -29.11 51.58
C LYS A 438 22.01 -28.86 51.47
N GLU A 439 21.27 -28.95 52.57
CA GLU A 439 19.83 -28.69 52.55
C GLU A 439 19.54 -27.20 52.41
N ILE A 440 20.27 -26.31 53.06
CA ILE A 440 20.19 -24.86 52.88
C ILE A 440 20.45 -24.47 51.43
N TYR A 441 21.53 -25.02 50.88
CA TYR A 441 21.89 -24.84 49.49
C TYR A 441 20.78 -25.33 48.54
N LYS A 442 20.23 -26.50 48.83
CA LYS A 442 19.15 -27.09 48.07
C LYS A 442 17.90 -26.19 48.06
N GLU A 443 17.51 -25.67 49.19
CA GLU A 443 16.36 -24.75 49.31
C GLU A 443 16.57 -23.50 48.46
N ILE A 444 17.75 -22.87 48.55
CA ILE A 444 18.11 -21.70 47.74
C ILE A 444 18.12 -22.06 46.25
N ALA A 445 18.73 -23.21 45.88
CA ALA A 445 18.78 -23.68 44.51
C ALA A 445 17.39 -24.03 43.98
N MET A 446 16.55 -24.69 44.76
CA MET A 446 15.18 -25.05 44.43
C MET A 446 14.30 -23.82 44.16
N PHE A 447 14.48 -22.74 44.95
CA PHE A 447 13.79 -21.46 44.70
C PHE A 447 14.14 -20.91 43.29
N PHE A 448 15.40 -20.86 42.93
CA PHE A 448 15.80 -20.33 41.63
C PHE A 448 15.55 -21.30 40.45
N LEU A 449 15.43 -22.61 40.74
CA LEU A 449 15.21 -23.65 39.71
C LEU A 449 13.75 -23.89 39.29
N GLY A 450 12.82 -23.32 39.98
CA GLY A 450 11.44 -23.56 39.64
C GLY A 450 10.81 -24.81 40.21
N LEU A 451 11.38 -25.35 41.30
CA LEU A 451 10.97 -26.64 41.84
C LEU A 451 10.13 -26.52 43.12
N THR A 452 9.87 -25.32 43.59
CA THR A 452 8.97 -25.02 44.72
C THR A 452 7.73 -24.25 44.30
N PRO A 453 6.62 -24.29 45.03
CA PRO A 453 5.45 -23.44 44.74
C PRO A 453 5.77 -21.95 44.66
N GLU A 454 6.64 -21.47 45.53
CA GLU A 454 7.13 -20.09 45.57
C GLU A 454 7.90 -19.71 44.33
N ASN A 455 8.51 -20.67 43.69
CA ASN A 455 9.23 -20.46 42.43
C ASN A 455 8.29 -20.29 41.25
N LYS A 456 7.15 -20.93 41.22
CA LYS A 456 6.13 -20.66 40.19
C LYS A 456 5.73 -19.19 40.23
N GLU A 457 5.52 -18.66 41.42
CA GLU A 457 5.22 -17.25 41.66
C GLU A 457 6.40 -16.36 41.22
N TYR A 458 7.63 -16.75 41.51
CA TYR A 458 8.85 -16.08 41.07
C TYR A 458 8.93 -16.01 39.56
N SER A 459 8.73 -17.12 38.87
CA SER A 459 8.76 -17.19 37.39
C SER A 459 7.63 -16.36 36.74
N GLU A 460 6.43 -16.41 37.30
CA GLU A 460 5.29 -15.60 36.85
C GLU A 460 5.56 -14.11 37.04
N MET A 461 6.15 -13.73 38.17
CA MET A 461 6.52 -12.36 38.48
C MET A 461 7.62 -11.84 37.54
N LEU A 462 8.65 -12.65 37.28
CA LEU A 462 9.70 -12.33 36.31
C LEU A 462 9.10 -12.08 34.93
N ASN A 463 8.36 -13.06 34.39
CA ASN A 463 7.77 -12.96 33.08
C ASN A 463 6.85 -11.75 32.95
N THR A 464 6.02 -11.50 33.95
CA THR A 464 5.13 -10.35 33.95
C THR A 464 5.89 -9.04 33.97
N SER A 465 6.92 -8.93 34.83
CA SER A 465 7.72 -7.71 34.97
C SER A 465 8.55 -7.42 33.69
N ILE A 466 9.21 -8.44 33.12
CA ILE A 466 10.00 -8.31 31.90
C ILE A 466 9.10 -7.92 30.74
N ASN A 467 8.01 -8.66 30.52
CA ASN A 467 7.08 -8.37 29.43
C ASN A 467 6.45 -6.98 29.55
N THR A 468 6.10 -6.56 30.75
CA THR A 468 5.57 -5.20 30.99
C THR A 468 6.59 -4.13 30.62
N SER A 469 7.84 -4.30 31.07
CA SER A 469 8.93 -3.36 30.78
C SER A 469 9.25 -3.29 29.28
N ILE A 470 9.38 -4.44 28.63
CA ILE A 470 9.69 -4.52 27.19
C ILE A 470 8.56 -3.89 26.36
N ASN A 471 7.31 -4.22 26.67
CA ASN A 471 6.16 -3.69 25.95
C ASN A 471 6.05 -2.16 26.11
N ALA A 472 6.32 -1.62 27.28
CA ALA A 472 6.33 -0.17 27.51
C ALA A 472 7.47 0.52 26.74
N TRP A 473 8.67 -0.05 26.81
CA TRP A 473 9.83 0.47 26.09
C TRP A 473 9.64 0.44 24.56
N ALA A 474 9.17 -0.69 24.03
CA ALA A 474 8.94 -0.87 22.61
C ALA A 474 7.88 0.13 22.09
N ARG A 475 6.75 0.27 22.82
CA ARG A 475 5.72 1.26 22.47
C ARG A 475 6.27 2.68 22.44
N ASN A 476 7.02 3.08 23.46
CA ASN A 476 7.58 4.43 23.53
C ASN A 476 8.59 4.70 22.40
N ASN A 477 9.45 3.74 22.07
CA ASN A 477 10.42 3.89 20.97
C ASN A 477 9.72 3.95 19.60
N ILE A 478 8.76 3.06 19.34
CA ILE A 478 8.00 3.10 18.10
C ILE A 478 7.23 4.42 17.95
N LYS A 479 6.58 4.87 19.04
CA LYS A 479 5.94 6.18 19.08
C LYS A 479 6.92 7.29 18.70
N THR A 480 8.07 7.35 19.37
CA THR A 480 9.09 8.38 19.15
C THR A 480 9.61 8.35 17.71
N ILE A 481 9.90 7.17 17.17
CA ILE A 481 10.38 7.01 15.78
C ILE A 481 9.34 7.53 14.80
N LEU A 482 8.07 7.13 14.95
CA LEU A 482 7.00 7.55 14.05
C LEU A 482 6.69 9.04 14.20
N GLU A 483 6.60 9.57 15.43
CA GLU A 483 6.37 10.99 15.70
C GLU A 483 7.51 11.86 15.12
N THR A 484 8.75 11.40 15.25
CA THR A 484 9.90 12.10 14.69
C THR A 484 9.91 12.07 13.16
N ALA A 485 9.57 10.91 12.57
CA ALA A 485 9.55 10.75 11.13
C ALA A 485 8.46 11.58 10.44
N PHE A 486 7.29 11.73 11.08
CA PHE A 486 6.11 12.35 10.46
C PHE A 486 5.65 13.65 11.14
N GLN A 487 6.32 14.08 12.22
CA GLN A 487 5.96 15.27 13.00
C GLN A 487 4.47 15.32 13.40
N VAL A 488 3.92 14.17 13.74
CA VAL A 488 2.55 13.98 14.21
C VAL A 488 2.55 13.46 15.64
N SER A 489 1.49 13.69 16.38
CA SER A 489 1.30 13.05 17.70
C SER A 489 0.57 11.71 17.51
N ILE A 490 1.13 10.65 18.08
CA ILE A 490 0.55 9.31 18.05
C ILE A 490 0.07 8.97 19.46
N ASN A 491 -1.17 8.51 19.57
CA ASN A 491 -1.69 8.05 20.84
C ASN A 491 -1.01 6.71 21.19
N GLU A 492 -0.38 6.63 22.35
CA GLU A 492 0.29 5.42 22.82
C GLU A 492 -0.66 4.21 22.93
N ALA A 493 -1.95 4.47 23.18
CA ALA A 493 -2.97 3.42 23.23
C ALA A 493 -3.21 2.73 21.88
N ASP A 494 -2.86 3.38 20.77
CA ASP A 494 -3.00 2.81 19.42
C ASP A 494 -1.85 1.85 19.07
N ILE A 495 -0.79 1.81 19.87
CA ILE A 495 0.39 0.95 19.68
C ILE A 495 0.20 -0.34 20.47
N ASN A 496 -0.22 -1.39 19.80
CA ASN A 496 -0.50 -2.68 20.43
C ASN A 496 0.67 -3.66 20.29
N ILE A 497 1.77 -3.42 21.00
CA ILE A 497 2.88 -4.35 21.09
C ILE A 497 2.65 -5.26 22.30
N VAL A 498 2.52 -6.55 22.04
CA VAL A 498 2.35 -7.60 23.05
C VAL A 498 3.44 -8.65 22.83
N VAL A 499 4.62 -8.37 23.35
CA VAL A 499 5.68 -9.37 23.42
C VAL A 499 5.35 -10.31 24.57
N LYS A 500 5.32 -11.60 24.29
CA LYS A 500 5.26 -12.68 25.27
C LYS A 500 6.58 -13.42 25.19
N THR A 501 7.51 -13.02 26.02
CA THR A 501 8.70 -13.84 26.21
C THR A 501 8.37 -14.88 27.27
N ASP A 502 8.39 -16.15 26.91
CA ASP A 502 8.50 -17.21 27.90
C ASP A 502 9.96 -17.20 28.36
N VAL A 503 10.20 -16.33 29.35
CA VAL A 503 11.52 -16.22 29.92
C VAL A 503 11.75 -17.46 30.78
N MET A 504 12.31 -18.50 30.22
CA MET A 504 13.09 -19.45 30.95
C MET A 504 14.45 -18.79 31.25
N CYS A 505 14.45 -17.67 31.94
CA CYS A 505 15.63 -17.13 32.55
C CYS A 505 15.92 -17.98 33.79
N TYR A 506 16.50 -19.12 33.55
CA TYR A 506 17.34 -19.66 34.59
C TYR A 506 18.51 -18.68 34.72
N PRO A 507 18.93 -18.35 35.93
CA PRO A 507 20.24 -17.78 36.13
C PRO A 507 21.24 -18.80 35.62
N VAL A 508 21.52 -18.76 34.31
CA VAL A 508 22.36 -19.75 33.62
C VAL A 508 23.78 -19.76 34.23
N ALA A 509 24.23 -18.61 34.72
CA ALA A 509 25.48 -18.53 35.48
C ALA A 509 25.45 -19.35 36.76
N PHE A 510 24.26 -19.54 37.36
CA PHE A 510 24.10 -20.38 38.53
C PHE A 510 24.27 -21.89 38.19
N PHE A 511 23.94 -22.28 36.96
CA PHE A 511 23.91 -23.67 36.54
C PHE A 511 25.05 -24.10 35.60
N THR A 512 25.53 -23.22 34.71
CA THR A 512 26.65 -23.56 33.80
C THR A 512 27.97 -23.79 34.53
N THR A 513 28.10 -23.24 35.73
CA THR A 513 29.25 -23.51 36.59
C THR A 513 29.13 -24.81 37.38
N VAL A 514 27.93 -25.41 37.46
CA VAL A 514 27.76 -26.70 38.17
C VAL A 514 28.46 -27.84 37.43
N GLY A 515 28.50 -27.84 36.10
CA GLY A 515 29.19 -28.86 35.31
C GLY A 515 30.72 -28.78 35.32
N GLN A 516 31.29 -27.70 35.83
CA GLN A 516 32.74 -27.47 35.88
C GLN A 516 33.29 -27.13 37.29
N GLY A 517 32.59 -27.54 38.35
CA GLY A 517 33.03 -27.32 39.72
C GLY A 517 32.72 -25.92 40.26
N GLY A 518 31.69 -25.27 39.77
CA GLY A 518 31.42 -23.90 40.11
C GLY A 518 30.11 -23.64 40.84
N PHE A 519 30.09 -23.76 42.14
CA PHE A 519 29.20 -22.98 43.00
C PHE A 519 29.98 -21.85 43.72
N PRO A 520 30.83 -21.06 43.03
CA PRO A 520 31.76 -20.21 43.73
C PRO A 520 31.05 -19.14 44.55
N LYS A 521 29.89 -18.61 44.10
CA LYS A 521 29.29 -17.46 44.76
C LYS A 521 28.46 -17.80 46.01
N ILE A 522 27.60 -18.81 45.97
CA ILE A 522 26.87 -19.26 47.17
C ILE A 522 27.82 -19.96 48.11
N TYR A 523 28.74 -20.72 47.58
CA TYR A 523 29.80 -21.36 48.36
C TYR A 523 30.70 -20.32 49.07
N ASN A 524 31.15 -19.30 48.33
CA ASN A 524 31.92 -18.19 48.90
C ASN A 524 31.12 -17.40 49.94
N LEU A 525 29.83 -17.20 49.71
CA LEU A 525 28.93 -16.57 50.68
C LEU A 525 28.77 -17.37 51.95
N MET A 526 28.69 -18.69 51.84
CA MET A 526 28.64 -19.59 52.98
C MET A 526 29.99 -19.63 53.68
N GLU A 527 31.10 -19.64 52.96
CA GLU A 527 32.45 -19.59 53.50
C GLU A 527 32.72 -18.24 54.21
N GLU A 528 32.28 -17.12 53.61
CA GLU A 528 32.39 -15.81 54.28
C GLU A 528 31.53 -15.69 55.55
N ALA A 529 30.39 -16.40 55.57
CA ALA A 529 29.51 -16.41 56.76
C ALA A 529 30.03 -17.33 57.87
N THR A 530 30.74 -18.40 57.53
CA THR A 530 31.14 -19.41 58.48
C THR A 530 32.64 -19.36 58.86
N GLY A 531 33.41 -18.45 58.24
CA GLY A 531 34.85 -18.38 58.39
C GLY A 531 35.58 -19.36 57.47
N PRO A 532 36.91 -19.39 57.45
CA PRO A 532 37.71 -20.17 56.50
C PRO A 532 37.65 -21.67 56.84
N HIS A 533 36.55 -22.31 56.51
CA HIS A 533 36.45 -23.76 56.47
C HIS A 533 36.68 -24.25 55.04
N ILE A 534 37.64 -25.12 54.82
CA ILE A 534 37.80 -25.86 53.56
C ILE A 534 36.73 -26.94 53.59
N PHE A 535 35.57 -26.66 52.98
CA PHE A 535 34.56 -27.70 52.76
C PHE A 535 35.01 -28.66 51.69
N THR A 536 35.30 -29.89 52.09
CA THR A 536 35.34 -31.01 51.14
C THR A 536 33.88 -31.44 50.83
N ASP A 537 33.64 -32.06 49.69
CA ASP A 537 32.31 -32.60 49.34
C ASP A 537 31.71 -33.49 50.43
N PHE A 538 32.54 -34.08 51.22
CA PHE A 538 32.18 -34.98 52.34
C PHE A 538 31.71 -34.20 53.56
N ASP A 539 32.34 -33.10 53.88
CA ASP A 539 31.98 -32.24 55.04
C ASP A 539 30.69 -31.48 54.79
N PHE A 540 30.46 -31.07 53.53
CA PHE A 540 29.24 -30.39 53.10
C PHE A 540 27.96 -31.24 53.33
N GLU A 541 28.07 -32.57 53.25
CA GLU A 541 26.96 -33.49 53.50
C GLU A 541 26.70 -33.77 54.98
N LYS A 542 27.68 -33.57 55.86
CA LYS A 542 27.64 -34.04 57.23
C LYS A 542 27.57 -32.94 58.29
N GLU A 543 28.04 -31.74 58.03
CA GLU A 543 27.96 -30.68 59.02
C GLU A 543 26.51 -30.27 59.33
N ARG A 544 26.09 -30.51 60.55
CA ARG A 544 24.79 -30.13 61.08
C ARG A 544 24.89 -28.80 61.81
N GLY A 545 24.01 -27.89 61.39
CA GLY A 545 23.63 -26.75 62.22
C GLY A 545 24.74 -25.73 62.40
N PHE A 546 24.87 -24.82 61.52
CA PHE A 546 25.57 -23.58 61.83
C PHE A 546 24.86 -22.90 62.99
N SER A 547 25.59 -22.51 64.02
CA SER A 547 25.14 -21.59 65.04
C SER A 547 24.73 -20.25 64.42
N ASP A 548 25.14 -19.98 63.19
CA ASP A 548 25.04 -18.73 62.47
C ASP A 548 24.20 -18.80 61.20
N ARG A 549 23.12 -19.62 61.19
CA ARG A 549 22.12 -19.63 60.13
C ARG A 549 21.61 -18.25 59.79
N TYR A 550 21.54 -17.39 60.78
CA TYR A 550 21.17 -15.98 60.63
C TYR A 550 22.20 -15.24 59.78
N ASP A 551 23.48 -15.47 59.96
CA ASP A 551 24.53 -14.76 59.25
C ASP A 551 24.59 -15.19 57.78
N ILE A 552 24.37 -16.49 57.48
CA ILE A 552 24.24 -16.98 56.10
C ILE A 552 23.03 -16.35 55.42
N ALA A 553 21.86 -16.37 56.09
CA ALA A 553 20.65 -15.78 55.55
C ALA A 553 20.79 -14.28 55.34
N GLN A 554 21.39 -13.55 56.31
CA GLN A 554 21.63 -12.14 56.22
C GLN A 554 22.59 -11.78 55.07
N LYS A 555 23.70 -12.49 54.94
CA LYS A 555 24.65 -12.26 53.82
C LYS A 555 24.07 -12.61 52.48
N CYS A 556 23.26 -13.68 52.40
CA CYS A 556 22.50 -13.97 51.18
C CYS A 556 21.51 -12.84 50.87
N GLU A 557 20.81 -12.33 51.86
CA GLU A 557 19.88 -11.19 51.70
C GLU A 557 20.61 -9.92 51.24
N GLU A 558 21.72 -9.57 51.88
CA GLU A 558 22.51 -8.40 51.51
C GLU A 558 23.09 -8.46 50.11
N GLN A 559 23.62 -9.61 49.70
CA GLN A 559 24.24 -9.75 48.38
C GLN A 559 23.25 -10.03 47.26
N LEU A 560 22.17 -10.77 47.52
CA LEU A 560 21.12 -11.04 46.54
C LEU A 560 20.16 -9.87 46.31
N CYS A 561 20.00 -9.01 47.34
CA CYS A 561 19.07 -7.89 47.29
C CYS A 561 19.70 -6.54 46.94
N VAL A 562 21.02 -6.38 47.00
CA VAL A 562 21.71 -5.09 46.87
C VAL A 562 22.68 -5.02 45.69
N GLY A 563 23.14 -6.15 45.15
CA GLY A 563 24.14 -6.21 44.09
C GLY A 563 23.69 -6.89 42.81
N ASP A 564 24.65 -7.15 41.93
CA ASP A 564 24.48 -8.08 40.81
C ASP A 564 24.80 -9.51 41.29
N PRO A 565 23.80 -10.22 41.80
CA PRO A 565 24.07 -11.35 42.66
C PRO A 565 24.68 -12.53 41.90
N PHE A 566 24.50 -12.63 40.57
CA PHE A 566 24.77 -13.88 39.88
C PHE A 566 25.53 -13.76 38.57
N GLY A 567 25.82 -12.57 38.05
CA GLY A 567 26.38 -12.41 36.71
C GLY A 567 25.55 -13.21 35.72
N ILE A 568 24.36 -12.69 35.37
CA ILE A 568 23.41 -13.40 34.49
C ILE A 568 24.11 -13.71 33.18
N GLY A 569 24.43 -14.96 32.95
CA GLY A 569 24.94 -15.43 31.66
C GLY A 569 23.78 -15.75 30.74
N TYR A 570 23.72 -15.07 29.59
CA TYR A 570 22.71 -15.34 28.57
C TYR A 570 23.25 -16.36 27.57
N ASN A 571 22.43 -17.36 27.19
CA ASN A 571 22.70 -18.12 26.01
C ASN A 571 22.58 -17.22 24.79
N PRO A 572 23.65 -16.99 23.99
CA PRO A 572 23.61 -16.04 22.88
C PRO A 572 22.57 -16.39 21.81
N GLU A 573 22.38 -17.70 21.55
CA GLU A 573 21.39 -18.15 20.55
C GLU A 573 19.96 -17.86 21.02
N HIS A 574 19.64 -18.16 22.27
CA HIS A 574 18.33 -17.90 22.85
C HIS A 574 18.03 -16.41 22.96
N LEU A 575 19.01 -15.63 23.39
CA LEU A 575 18.89 -14.17 23.47
C LEU A 575 18.63 -13.56 22.09
N ASN A 576 19.34 -14.05 21.08
CA ASN A 576 19.14 -13.59 19.70
C ASN A 576 17.73 -13.91 19.18
N VAL A 577 17.17 -15.08 19.50
CA VAL A 577 15.79 -15.44 19.12
C VAL A 577 14.79 -14.47 19.75
N ILE A 578 14.91 -14.20 21.06
CA ILE A 578 14.04 -13.28 21.78
C ILE A 578 14.13 -11.85 21.19
N CYS A 579 15.34 -11.35 21.00
CA CYS A 579 15.56 -10.01 20.46
C CYS A 579 15.03 -9.88 19.02
N THR A 580 15.15 -10.93 18.22
CA THR A 580 14.60 -10.97 16.86
C THR A 580 13.07 -10.93 16.89
N ASP A 581 12.42 -11.71 17.75
CA ASP A 581 10.96 -11.71 17.88
C ASP A 581 10.43 -10.35 18.33
N ILE A 582 11.07 -9.72 19.32
CA ILE A 582 10.70 -8.37 19.77
C ILE A 582 10.81 -7.36 18.62
N LYS A 583 11.92 -7.42 17.88
CA LYS A 583 12.16 -6.54 16.73
C LYS A 583 11.10 -6.73 15.63
N ASP A 584 10.80 -7.96 15.28
CA ASP A 584 9.83 -8.28 14.24
C ASP A 584 8.42 -7.80 14.62
N GLN A 585 8.05 -7.92 15.89
CA GLN A 585 6.80 -7.36 16.40
C GLN A 585 6.79 -5.84 16.36
N CYS A 586 7.89 -5.18 16.68
CA CYS A 586 8.04 -3.72 16.56
C CYS A 586 7.88 -3.26 15.11
N ILE A 587 8.54 -3.92 14.16
CA ILE A 587 8.44 -3.64 12.72
C ILE A 587 6.99 -3.83 12.25
N LYS A 588 6.38 -4.95 12.60
CA LYS A 588 4.99 -5.27 12.22
C LYS A 588 3.99 -4.23 12.73
N GLU A 589 4.09 -3.85 14.00
CA GLU A 589 3.16 -2.86 14.58
C GLU A 589 3.42 -1.45 14.05
N ALA A 590 4.69 -1.06 13.88
CA ALA A 590 5.04 0.21 13.26
C ALA A 590 4.51 0.29 11.82
N ARG A 591 4.60 -0.81 11.06
CA ARG A 591 4.07 -0.91 9.70
C ARG A 591 2.56 -0.75 9.68
N LYS A 592 1.86 -1.43 10.57
CA LYS A 592 0.41 -1.33 10.71
C LYS A 592 -0.02 0.10 11.03
N ILE A 593 0.64 0.78 11.97
CA ILE A 593 0.33 2.17 12.34
C ILE A 593 0.62 3.10 11.16
N PHE A 594 1.75 2.91 10.48
CA PHE A 594 2.13 3.66 9.31
C PHE A 594 1.06 3.59 8.21
N GLU A 595 0.51 2.40 7.97
CA GLU A 595 -0.53 2.16 6.96
C GLU A 595 -1.91 2.65 7.41
N THR A 596 -2.32 2.31 8.65
CA THR A 596 -3.69 2.59 9.15
C THR A 596 -3.93 4.07 9.41
N ASN A 597 -2.93 4.77 9.93
CA ASN A 597 -3.06 6.20 10.27
C ASN A 597 -2.69 7.12 9.11
N GLN A 598 -2.43 6.56 7.92
CA GLN A 598 -2.03 7.32 6.74
C GLN A 598 -0.92 8.34 7.08
N LEU A 599 0.06 7.89 7.90
CA LEU A 599 1.10 8.79 8.43
C LEU A 599 1.92 9.44 7.34
N PHE A 600 2.08 8.74 6.22
CA PHE A 600 2.77 9.28 5.07
C PHE A 600 2.08 10.52 4.49
N GLU A 601 0.74 10.55 4.51
CA GLU A 601 -0.03 11.73 4.05
C GLU A 601 0.19 12.96 4.94
N SER A 602 0.63 12.76 6.19
CA SER A 602 0.99 13.86 7.07
C SER A 602 2.29 14.58 6.68
N THR A 603 3.14 13.96 5.85
CA THR A 603 4.36 14.59 5.32
C THR A 603 4.05 15.73 4.33
N PHE A 604 2.82 15.76 3.80
CA PHE A 604 2.36 16.89 2.97
C PHE A 604 2.17 18.18 3.75
N LYS A 605 2.39 18.17 5.08
CA LYS A 605 2.27 19.35 5.95
C LYS A 605 3.53 20.20 6.01
N GLN A 606 4.64 19.74 5.47
CA GLN A 606 5.94 20.44 5.48
C GLN A 606 6.24 21.09 4.13
#